data_1aa1dbce688d2148b56511c288051ab7
#
_entry.id   1aa1dbce688d2148b56511c288051ab7
#
_cell.length_a   1.000
_cell.length_b   1.000
_cell.length_c   1.000
_cell.angle_alpha   90.00
_cell.angle_beta   90.00
_cell.angle_gamma   90.00
#
_symmetry.space_group_name_H-M   'P 1'
#
loop_
_entity.id
_entity.type
_entity.pdbx_description
1 polymer ?
#
loop_
_entity_poly.entity_id
_entity_poly.type
_entity_poly.pdbx_seq_one_letter_code
_entity_poly.pdbx_strand_id
1 'polypeptide(L)'
;MNVNIMNTPKIVFIIPYRDRDLQQQFFRRHMKYILEDLEPSTFDMYFLHQNDNRTFNRGAMKNLGFLYIKEIYPDDYKSIILVFNDVDTVPYKKNLLNYDVTPNIIKHFYGHRFALGGIFSIRGEDFEKINGFPNYWGWGFEDNVVHQRALEHKLIIDRSCFYPIQSHDILHFYDETVKTIDQKNLRRQMQKRKHENDGISFLKNYHYTYDDNDQMLHVKSFKTKYDHNSFTPYHYNITNGPKIK
;
A
#
# COMPACT_ATOMS: atom_id res chain seq x y z
N MET A 1 4.16 -11.41 35.40
CA MET A 1 4.36 -10.97 34.02
C MET A 1 3.10 -10.25 33.60
N ASN A 2 3.11 -8.93 33.52
CA ASN A 2 1.95 -8.20 32.97
C ASN A 2 1.96 -8.44 31.47
N VAL A 3 1.05 -9.29 30.99
CA VAL A 3 0.71 -9.35 29.58
C VAL A 3 0.04 -7.99 29.28
N ASN A 4 0.78 -7.08 28.65
CA ASN A 4 0.15 -5.93 28.02
C ASN A 4 -0.84 -6.48 27.01
N ILE A 5 -2.12 -6.46 27.34
CA ILE A 5 -3.20 -6.73 26.38
C ILE A 5 -3.11 -5.56 25.40
N MET A 6 -2.43 -5.74 24.27
CA MET A 6 -2.51 -4.79 23.18
C MET A 6 -3.96 -4.80 22.71
N ASN A 7 -4.65 -3.66 22.89
CA ASN A 7 -5.96 -3.50 22.30
C ASN A 7 -5.82 -3.61 20.79
N THR A 8 -6.56 -4.51 20.17
CA THR A 8 -6.57 -4.64 18.70
C THR A 8 -7.11 -3.36 18.07
N PRO A 9 -6.33 -2.67 17.22
CA PRO A 9 -6.80 -1.47 16.55
C PRO A 9 -7.91 -1.83 15.54
N LYS A 10 -8.87 -0.93 15.38
CA LYS A 10 -9.90 -1.05 14.34
C LYS A 10 -9.33 -0.79 12.95
N ILE A 11 -8.41 0.17 12.84
CA ILE A 11 -7.84 0.67 11.58
C ILE A 11 -6.31 0.61 11.65
N VAL A 12 -5.68 0.12 10.60
CA VAL A 12 -4.22 0.11 10.46
C VAL A 12 -3.81 0.72 9.13
N PHE A 13 -3.04 1.80 9.19
CA PHE A 13 -2.44 2.42 8.02
C PHE A 13 -1.14 1.69 7.65
N ILE A 14 -1.01 1.27 6.40
CA ILE A 14 0.17 0.62 5.83
C ILE A 14 0.75 1.54 4.77
N ILE A 15 1.92 2.12 5.07
CA ILE A 15 2.58 3.13 4.25
C ILE A 15 3.89 2.57 3.68
N PRO A 16 3.95 2.18 2.40
CA PRO A 16 5.21 1.76 1.79
C PRO A 16 6.16 2.95 1.69
N TYR A 17 7.41 2.74 2.09
CA TYR A 17 8.37 3.82 2.24
C TYR A 17 9.76 3.45 1.72
N ARG A 18 10.39 4.39 1.01
CA ARG A 18 11.80 4.40 0.67
C ARG A 18 12.21 5.77 0.14
N ASP A 19 13.31 6.31 0.69
CA ASP A 19 13.96 7.55 0.21
C ASP A 19 12.98 8.74 0.04
N ARG A 20 12.10 8.95 1.03
CA ARG A 20 11.04 9.96 1.05
C ARG A 20 10.93 10.65 2.41
N ASP A 21 12.07 11.09 2.97
CA ASP A 21 12.14 11.59 4.34
C ASP A 21 11.24 12.81 4.58
N LEU A 22 11.24 13.76 3.65
CA LEU A 22 10.40 14.97 3.78
C LEU A 22 8.92 14.64 3.73
N GLN A 23 8.50 13.77 2.80
CA GLN A 23 7.11 13.32 2.68
C GLN A 23 6.69 12.55 3.93
N GLN A 24 7.54 11.65 4.43
CA GLN A 24 7.26 10.87 5.63
C GLN A 24 7.11 11.75 6.87
N GLN A 25 8.00 12.74 7.07
CA GLN A 25 7.92 13.67 8.17
C GLN A 25 6.64 14.52 8.10
N PHE A 26 6.29 15.01 6.90
CA PHE A 26 5.06 15.75 6.69
C PHE A 26 3.84 14.85 6.95
N PHE A 27 3.83 13.64 6.38
CA PHE A 27 2.76 12.66 6.55
C PHE A 27 2.48 12.40 8.04
N ARG A 28 3.51 12.11 8.83
CA ARG A 28 3.38 11.87 10.27
C ARG A 28 2.74 13.04 11.01
N ARG A 29 3.22 14.25 10.73
CA ARG A 29 2.72 15.47 11.40
C ARG A 29 1.29 15.78 10.99
N HIS A 30 1.00 15.68 9.69
CA HIS A 30 -0.33 16.02 9.18
C HIS A 30 -1.37 14.97 9.58
N MET A 31 -1.03 13.68 9.52
CA MET A 31 -1.95 12.63 9.95
C MET A 31 -2.28 12.66 11.44
N LYS A 32 -1.42 13.19 12.31
CA LYS A 32 -1.79 13.49 13.70
C LYS A 32 -2.96 14.46 13.77
N TYR A 33 -2.97 15.50 12.93
CA TYR A 33 -4.10 16.43 12.83
C TYR A 33 -5.34 15.75 12.21
N ILE A 34 -5.17 14.99 11.14
CA ILE A 34 -6.28 14.31 10.45
C ILE A 34 -7.02 13.33 11.38
N LEU A 35 -6.28 12.63 12.23
CA LEU A 35 -6.79 11.55 13.08
C LEU A 35 -7.04 11.99 14.56
N GLU A 36 -6.84 13.27 14.90
CA GLU A 36 -6.91 13.72 16.30
C GLU A 36 -8.27 13.54 16.97
N ASP A 37 -9.34 13.42 16.16
CA ASP A 37 -10.71 13.19 16.67
C ASP A 37 -11.01 11.69 16.88
N LEU A 38 -10.10 10.79 16.48
CA LEU A 38 -10.20 9.35 16.75
C LEU A 38 -9.53 9.01 18.08
N GLU A 39 -10.12 8.06 18.79
CA GLU A 39 -9.51 7.51 19.99
C GLU A 39 -8.17 6.83 19.63
N PRO A 40 -7.03 7.22 20.26
CA PRO A 40 -5.70 6.73 19.88
C PRO A 40 -5.54 5.19 19.88
N SER A 41 -6.28 4.49 20.71
CA SER A 41 -6.26 3.03 20.79
C SER A 41 -6.98 2.34 19.62
N THR A 42 -7.68 3.10 18.75
CA THR A 42 -8.48 2.53 17.66
C THR A 42 -7.74 2.46 16.32
N PHE A 43 -6.57 3.05 16.23
CA PHE A 43 -5.78 3.02 14.99
C PHE A 43 -4.28 2.90 15.23
N ASP A 44 -3.60 2.27 14.28
CA ASP A 44 -2.13 2.21 14.19
C ASP A 44 -1.65 2.66 12.81
N MET A 45 -0.36 3.02 12.73
CA MET A 45 0.26 3.49 11.50
C MET A 45 1.67 2.92 11.36
N TYR A 46 1.91 2.10 10.34
CA TYR A 46 3.19 1.46 10.09
C TYR A 46 3.80 1.89 8.77
N PHE A 47 5.05 2.35 8.82
CA PHE A 47 5.86 2.62 7.64
C PHE A 47 6.69 1.39 7.29
N LEU A 48 6.50 0.88 6.08
CA LEU A 48 7.20 -0.29 5.56
C LEU A 48 8.42 0.14 4.75
N HIS A 49 9.56 0.25 5.42
CA HIS A 49 10.80 0.70 4.82
C HIS A 49 11.54 -0.46 4.15
N GLN A 50 11.61 -0.45 2.82
CA GLN A 50 12.51 -1.37 2.12
C GLN A 50 13.96 -0.94 2.32
N ASN A 51 14.65 -1.60 3.25
CA ASN A 51 16.02 -1.28 3.67
C ASN A 51 17.04 -2.28 3.08
N ASP A 52 17.00 -2.42 1.75
CA ASP A 52 17.98 -3.17 0.95
C ASP A 52 18.39 -2.36 -0.30
N ASN A 53 19.35 -2.85 -1.08
CA ASN A 53 19.89 -2.14 -2.25
C ASN A 53 19.15 -2.45 -3.56
N ARG A 54 18.08 -3.26 -3.52
CA ARG A 54 17.30 -3.60 -4.71
C ARG A 54 16.34 -2.47 -5.07
N THR A 55 15.84 -2.49 -6.30
CA THR A 55 14.80 -1.54 -6.72
C THR A 55 13.56 -1.63 -5.82
N PHE A 56 12.91 -0.51 -5.57
CA PHE A 56 11.74 -0.46 -4.70
C PHE A 56 10.61 -1.39 -5.19
N ASN A 57 10.09 -2.20 -4.28
CA ASN A 57 9.00 -3.14 -4.51
C ASN A 57 7.82 -2.75 -3.63
N ARG A 58 7.03 -1.79 -4.11
CA ARG A 58 5.93 -1.19 -3.36
C ARG A 58 4.85 -2.23 -2.99
N GLY A 59 4.53 -3.13 -3.92
CA GLY A 59 3.56 -4.20 -3.67
C GLY A 59 4.01 -5.15 -2.56
N ALA A 60 5.29 -5.57 -2.57
CA ALA A 60 5.84 -6.40 -1.50
C ALA A 60 5.82 -5.69 -0.14
N MET A 61 6.13 -4.40 -0.08
CA MET A 61 6.05 -3.63 1.17
C MET A 61 4.62 -3.60 1.72
N LYS A 62 3.62 -3.33 0.89
CA LYS A 62 2.20 -3.38 1.29
C LYS A 62 1.79 -4.77 1.81
N ASN A 63 2.23 -5.84 1.13
CA ASN A 63 1.97 -7.22 1.55
C ASN A 63 2.67 -7.59 2.86
N LEU A 64 3.93 -7.17 3.05
CA LEU A 64 4.67 -7.41 4.30
C LEU A 64 4.04 -6.66 5.48
N GLY A 65 3.48 -5.47 5.24
CA GLY A 65 2.69 -4.78 6.25
C GLY A 65 1.48 -5.61 6.69
N PHE A 66 0.74 -6.18 5.76
CA PHE A 66 -0.35 -7.10 6.10
C PHE A 66 0.13 -8.34 6.86
N LEU A 67 1.25 -8.97 6.43
CA LEU A 67 1.79 -10.15 7.12
C LEU A 67 2.23 -9.82 8.55
N TYR A 68 2.79 -8.65 8.79
CA TYR A 68 3.11 -8.16 10.13
C TYR A 68 1.85 -8.00 10.99
N ILE A 69 0.79 -7.38 10.46
CA ILE A 69 -0.49 -7.25 11.18
C ILE A 69 -1.08 -8.62 11.51
N LYS A 70 -1.00 -9.57 10.58
CA LYS A 70 -1.45 -10.94 10.81
C LYS A 70 -0.63 -11.66 11.88
N GLU A 71 0.67 -11.35 12.00
CA GLU A 71 1.56 -11.91 13.02
C GLU A 71 1.25 -11.37 14.41
N ILE A 72 1.05 -10.05 14.55
CA ILE A 72 0.82 -9.43 15.87
C ILE A 72 -0.63 -9.50 16.34
N TYR A 73 -1.60 -9.68 15.43
CA TYR A 73 -3.04 -9.84 15.73
C TYR A 73 -3.62 -11.09 15.06
N PRO A 74 -3.12 -12.31 15.39
CA PRO A 74 -3.44 -13.53 14.65
C PRO A 74 -4.94 -13.89 14.67
N ASP A 75 -5.67 -13.53 15.73
CA ASP A 75 -7.09 -13.82 15.88
C ASP A 75 -7.97 -12.74 15.23
N ASP A 76 -7.51 -11.50 15.20
CA ASP A 76 -8.32 -10.32 14.84
C ASP A 76 -8.01 -9.73 13.47
N TYR A 77 -6.86 -10.02 12.86
CA TYR A 77 -6.39 -9.38 11.60
C TYR A 77 -7.44 -9.38 10.49
N LYS A 78 -8.33 -10.36 10.47
CA LYS A 78 -9.41 -10.47 9.47
C LYS A 78 -10.40 -9.31 9.57
N SER A 79 -10.67 -8.87 10.79
CA SER A 79 -11.61 -7.80 11.09
C SER A 79 -10.98 -6.41 11.00
N ILE A 80 -9.66 -6.29 11.11
CA ILE A 80 -8.93 -5.04 11.02
C ILE A 80 -9.13 -4.42 9.63
N ILE A 81 -9.37 -3.11 9.61
CA ILE A 81 -9.44 -2.30 8.39
C ILE A 81 -8.03 -1.86 8.02
N LEU A 82 -7.52 -2.34 6.92
CA LEU A 82 -6.23 -1.92 6.36
C LEU A 82 -6.45 -0.71 5.48
N VAL A 83 -5.75 0.38 5.75
CA VAL A 83 -5.70 1.56 4.90
C VAL A 83 -4.35 1.61 4.20
N PHE A 84 -4.34 1.32 2.91
CA PHE A 84 -3.15 1.52 2.09
C PHE A 84 -3.08 2.96 1.65
N ASN A 85 -1.98 3.63 1.99
CA ASN A 85 -1.78 5.04 1.72
C ASN A 85 -0.34 5.28 1.23
N ASP A 86 -0.20 5.92 0.09
CA ASP A 86 1.12 6.31 -0.39
C ASP A 86 1.66 7.46 0.47
N VAL A 87 2.96 7.47 0.77
CA VAL A 87 3.60 8.40 1.71
C VAL A 87 3.55 9.88 1.27
N ASP A 88 3.30 10.11 0.00
CA ASP A 88 3.24 11.43 -0.63
C ASP A 88 1.80 11.97 -0.78
N THR A 89 0.80 11.27 -0.25
CA THR A 89 -0.61 11.67 -0.36
C THR A 89 -1.29 11.70 1.00
N VAL A 90 -1.99 12.80 1.32
CA VAL A 90 -2.75 12.94 2.57
C VAL A 90 -4.03 13.74 2.35
N PRO A 91 -5.11 13.47 3.10
CA PRO A 91 -6.32 14.31 3.08
C PRO A 91 -5.99 15.74 3.49
N TYR A 92 -6.58 16.75 2.84
CA TYR A 92 -6.33 18.15 3.19
C TYR A 92 -6.88 18.52 4.57
N LYS A 93 -8.04 17.97 4.96
CA LYS A 93 -8.73 18.31 6.21
C LYS A 93 -9.29 17.09 6.91
N LYS A 94 -9.55 17.21 8.21
CA LYS A 94 -10.24 16.21 9.03
C LYS A 94 -11.60 15.81 8.46
N ASN A 95 -12.03 14.61 8.80
CA ASN A 95 -13.37 14.07 8.50
C ASN A 95 -13.71 14.06 6.99
N LEU A 96 -12.68 14.20 6.14
CA LEU A 96 -12.83 14.11 4.69
C LEU A 96 -13.04 12.65 4.25
N LEU A 97 -12.30 11.71 4.85
CA LEU A 97 -12.33 10.29 4.50
C LEU A 97 -12.88 9.47 5.67
N ASN A 98 -13.92 8.71 5.40
CA ASN A 98 -14.42 7.69 6.33
C ASN A 98 -13.84 6.33 5.94
N TYR A 99 -12.83 5.87 6.67
CA TYR A 99 -12.08 4.63 6.39
C TYR A 99 -12.86 3.35 6.68
N ASP A 100 -13.98 3.41 7.40
CA ASP A 100 -14.77 2.23 7.78
C ASP A 100 -15.29 1.47 6.58
N VAL A 101 -15.03 0.16 6.55
CA VAL A 101 -15.52 -0.76 5.51
C VAL A 101 -16.12 -2.02 6.15
N THR A 102 -17.08 -2.60 5.46
CA THR A 102 -17.68 -3.90 5.79
C THR A 102 -17.10 -5.00 4.89
N PRO A 103 -17.27 -6.29 5.22
CA PRO A 103 -16.80 -7.39 4.38
C PRO A 103 -17.28 -7.28 2.93
N ASN A 104 -16.40 -7.68 2.01
CA ASN A 104 -16.57 -7.61 0.55
C ASN A 104 -16.67 -6.20 -0.05
N ILE A 105 -16.36 -5.13 0.73
CA ILE A 105 -16.33 -3.76 0.24
C ILE A 105 -14.91 -3.18 0.37
N ILE A 106 -14.47 -2.53 -0.68
CA ILE A 106 -13.25 -1.70 -0.71
C ILE A 106 -13.70 -0.26 -0.90
N LYS A 107 -13.30 0.66 -0.03
CA LYS A 107 -13.47 2.09 -0.29
C LYS A 107 -12.21 2.64 -0.93
N HIS A 108 -12.37 3.20 -2.13
CA HIS A 108 -11.28 3.82 -2.86
C HIS A 108 -11.45 5.35 -2.86
N PHE A 109 -10.54 6.04 -2.17
CA PHE A 109 -10.66 7.47 -1.90
C PHE A 109 -9.90 8.35 -2.89
N TYR A 110 -8.71 7.92 -3.34
CA TYR A 110 -7.85 8.75 -4.19
C TYR A 110 -7.02 7.92 -5.15
N GLY A 111 -6.84 8.38 -6.38
CA GLY A 111 -6.01 7.73 -7.39
C GLY A 111 -6.65 7.70 -8.77
N HIS A 112 -6.32 6.66 -9.53
CA HIS A 112 -6.94 6.40 -10.82
C HIS A 112 -8.11 5.42 -10.69
N ARG A 113 -9.23 5.68 -11.40
CA ARG A 113 -10.43 4.81 -11.31
C ARG A 113 -10.22 3.36 -11.77
N PHE A 114 -9.20 3.11 -12.58
CA PHE A 114 -8.87 1.80 -13.12
C PHE A 114 -7.80 1.04 -12.32
N ALA A 115 -7.43 1.54 -11.14
CA ALA A 115 -6.40 0.99 -10.26
C ALA A 115 -6.81 1.19 -8.80
N LEU A 116 -6.29 0.39 -7.87
CA LEU A 116 -6.41 0.58 -6.43
C LEU A 116 -5.05 1.08 -5.90
N GLY A 117 -4.78 2.36 -6.18
CA GLY A 117 -3.60 3.08 -5.71
C GLY A 117 -3.98 4.34 -4.93
N GLY A 118 -2.98 5.08 -4.48
CA GLY A 118 -3.18 6.29 -3.69
C GLY A 118 -3.68 5.99 -2.28
N ILE A 119 -5.00 6.13 -2.06
CA ILE A 119 -5.62 5.88 -0.74
C ILE A 119 -6.85 4.99 -0.90
N PHE A 120 -6.84 3.83 -0.24
CA PHE A 120 -8.02 2.98 -0.15
C PHE A 120 -8.05 2.15 1.14
N SER A 121 -9.23 1.72 1.57
CA SER A 121 -9.42 0.84 2.71
C SER A 121 -10.07 -0.49 2.32
N ILE A 122 -9.67 -1.57 2.99
CA ILE A 122 -10.12 -2.94 2.79
C ILE A 122 -10.01 -3.71 4.10
N ARG A 123 -10.86 -4.69 4.36
CA ARG A 123 -10.68 -5.59 5.50
C ARG A 123 -9.53 -6.56 5.28
N GLY A 124 -8.89 -6.99 6.39
CA GLY A 124 -7.79 -7.96 6.33
C GLY A 124 -8.20 -9.28 5.68
N GLU A 125 -9.41 -9.78 5.96
CA GLU A 125 -9.96 -10.99 5.33
C GLU A 125 -10.10 -10.87 3.80
N ASP A 126 -10.57 -9.72 3.33
CA ASP A 126 -10.73 -9.46 1.90
C ASP A 126 -9.39 -9.27 1.19
N PHE A 127 -8.43 -8.62 1.86
CA PHE A 127 -7.07 -8.47 1.34
C PHE A 127 -6.36 -9.82 1.22
N GLU A 128 -6.51 -10.70 2.20
CA GLU A 128 -5.99 -12.07 2.14
C GLU A 128 -6.65 -12.87 1.01
N LYS A 129 -7.99 -12.79 0.90
CA LYS A 129 -8.79 -13.46 -0.13
C LYS A 129 -8.31 -13.15 -1.55
N ILE A 130 -7.94 -11.89 -1.83
CA ILE A 130 -7.43 -11.48 -3.14
C ILE A 130 -5.92 -11.71 -3.30
N ASN A 131 -5.24 -12.31 -2.32
CA ASN A 131 -3.79 -12.55 -2.29
C ASN A 131 -2.95 -11.26 -2.41
N GLY A 132 -3.49 -10.13 -1.96
CA GLY A 132 -2.81 -8.84 -1.91
C GLY A 132 -2.31 -8.30 -3.25
N PHE A 133 -1.23 -7.51 -3.20
CA PHE A 133 -0.58 -6.93 -4.36
C PHE A 133 0.36 -7.94 -5.05
N PRO A 134 0.64 -7.80 -6.36
CA PRO A 134 1.77 -8.47 -6.98
C PRO A 134 3.08 -7.87 -6.47
N ASN A 135 4.13 -8.69 -6.40
CA ASN A 135 5.44 -8.28 -5.87
C ASN A 135 6.39 -7.85 -7.01
N TYR A 136 5.98 -6.85 -7.79
CA TYR A 136 6.74 -6.36 -8.93
C TYR A 136 7.89 -5.45 -8.51
N TRP A 137 9.06 -5.63 -9.13
CA TRP A 137 10.19 -4.72 -8.98
C TRP A 137 10.00 -3.48 -9.84
N GLY A 138 10.30 -2.32 -9.28
CA GLY A 138 10.11 -1.03 -9.94
C GLY A 138 8.66 -0.55 -9.88
N TRP A 139 8.40 0.52 -10.62
CA TRP A 139 7.10 1.19 -10.64
C TRP A 139 6.18 0.62 -11.72
N GLY A 140 4.93 0.41 -11.37
CA GLY A 140 3.82 0.25 -12.31
C GLY A 140 3.07 -1.08 -12.23
N PHE A 141 1.76 -0.97 -12.51
CA PHE A 141 0.77 -2.05 -12.62
C PHE A 141 0.38 -2.79 -11.35
N GLU A 142 1.07 -2.66 -10.23
CA GLU A 142 0.69 -3.34 -8.99
C GLU A 142 -0.72 -2.94 -8.55
N ASP A 143 -1.06 -1.66 -8.65
CA ASP A 143 -2.37 -1.10 -8.29
C ASP A 143 -3.47 -1.54 -9.29
N ASN A 144 -3.12 -1.75 -10.57
CA ASN A 144 -4.05 -2.29 -11.56
C ASN A 144 -4.36 -3.76 -11.29
N VAL A 145 -3.35 -4.55 -10.91
CA VAL A 145 -3.53 -5.98 -10.65
C VAL A 145 -4.38 -6.21 -9.42
N VAL A 146 -4.14 -5.48 -8.32
CA VAL A 146 -4.98 -5.62 -7.12
C VAL A 146 -6.43 -5.18 -7.39
N HIS A 147 -6.64 -4.15 -8.21
CA HIS A 147 -7.97 -3.77 -8.68
C HIS A 147 -8.66 -4.90 -9.45
N GLN A 148 -7.94 -5.52 -10.39
CA GLN A 148 -8.47 -6.64 -11.17
C GLN A 148 -8.83 -7.83 -10.28
N ARG A 149 -7.95 -8.19 -9.32
CA ARG A 149 -8.19 -9.25 -8.34
C ARG A 149 -9.44 -8.99 -7.49
N ALA A 150 -9.64 -7.75 -7.05
CA ALA A 150 -10.82 -7.35 -6.30
C ALA A 150 -12.11 -7.65 -7.09
N LEU A 151 -12.14 -7.28 -8.38
CA LEU A 151 -13.28 -7.54 -9.26
C LEU A 151 -13.50 -9.04 -9.51
N GLU A 152 -12.44 -9.81 -9.74
CA GLU A 152 -12.51 -11.26 -9.95
C GLU A 152 -13.05 -12.00 -8.72
N HIS A 153 -12.73 -11.52 -7.51
CA HIS A 153 -13.25 -12.03 -6.25
C HIS A 153 -14.61 -11.41 -5.86
N LYS A 154 -15.23 -10.65 -6.77
CA LYS A 154 -16.54 -10.02 -6.59
C LYS A 154 -16.60 -9.04 -5.41
N LEU A 155 -15.47 -8.40 -5.08
CA LEU A 155 -15.48 -7.31 -4.11
C LEU A 155 -16.08 -6.05 -4.76
N ILE A 156 -16.85 -5.32 -3.98
CA ILE A 156 -17.46 -4.06 -4.41
C ILE A 156 -16.45 -2.94 -4.16
N ILE A 157 -16.13 -2.17 -5.19
CA ILE A 157 -15.27 -0.99 -5.05
C ILE A 157 -16.15 0.25 -4.95
N ASP A 158 -16.35 0.69 -3.71
CA ASP A 158 -17.10 1.89 -3.38
C ASP A 158 -16.25 3.15 -3.65
N ARG A 159 -16.74 4.02 -4.51
CA ARG A 159 -16.16 5.31 -4.86
C ARG A 159 -17.14 6.45 -4.63
N SER A 160 -18.08 6.30 -3.70
CA SER A 160 -19.01 7.37 -3.31
C SER A 160 -18.31 8.63 -2.80
N CYS A 161 -17.11 8.44 -2.18
CA CYS A 161 -16.24 9.52 -1.69
C CYS A 161 -14.86 9.43 -2.39
N PHE A 162 -14.84 9.56 -3.73
CA PHE A 162 -13.62 9.41 -4.51
C PHE A 162 -13.11 10.74 -5.05
N TYR A 163 -11.84 11.01 -4.80
CA TYR A 163 -11.09 12.18 -5.26
C TYR A 163 -10.14 11.77 -6.40
N PRO A 164 -10.29 12.33 -7.60
CA PRO A 164 -9.38 12.03 -8.72
C PRO A 164 -8.00 12.64 -8.49
N ILE A 165 -7.00 12.16 -9.23
CA ILE A 165 -5.67 12.76 -9.26
C ILE A 165 -5.78 14.27 -9.51
N GLN A 166 -5.00 15.06 -8.78
CA GLN A 166 -5.02 16.54 -8.75
C GLN A 166 -6.24 17.15 -8.05
N SER A 167 -7.05 16.41 -7.33
CA SER A 167 -8.06 17.01 -6.46
C SER A 167 -7.39 17.88 -5.39
N HIS A 168 -7.95 19.06 -5.13
CA HIS A 168 -7.48 19.96 -4.07
C HIS A 168 -7.79 19.45 -2.65
N ASP A 169 -8.66 18.46 -2.51
CA ASP A 169 -9.01 17.85 -1.22
C ASP A 169 -7.97 16.83 -0.74
N ILE A 170 -7.08 16.38 -1.63
CA ILE A 170 -5.96 15.47 -1.30
C ILE A 170 -4.64 16.16 -1.66
N LEU A 171 -3.84 16.43 -0.65
CA LEU A 171 -2.48 16.93 -0.85
C LEU A 171 -1.64 15.81 -1.44
N HIS A 172 -1.01 16.07 -2.59
CA HIS A 172 -0.12 15.14 -3.25
C HIS A 172 1.23 15.81 -3.53
N PHE A 173 2.29 15.34 -2.89
CA PHE A 173 3.64 15.89 -2.99
C PHE A 173 4.41 15.20 -4.11
N TYR A 174 4.35 15.79 -5.29
CA TYR A 174 5.14 15.33 -6.44
C TYR A 174 6.57 15.82 -6.33
N ASP A 175 7.52 14.94 -6.09
CA ASP A 175 8.95 15.25 -6.05
C ASP A 175 9.74 14.59 -7.18
N GLU A 176 9.20 13.56 -7.81
CA GLU A 176 9.86 12.83 -8.91
C GLU A 176 8.95 12.64 -10.10
N THR A 177 9.41 13.12 -11.23
CA THR A 177 8.80 12.85 -12.53
C THR A 177 9.37 11.60 -13.21
N VAL A 178 10.54 11.13 -12.75
CA VAL A 178 11.22 9.95 -13.30
C VAL A 178 10.89 8.73 -12.45
N LYS A 179 10.33 7.70 -13.06
CA LYS A 179 10.04 6.42 -12.42
C LYS A 179 10.91 5.32 -12.99
N THR A 180 11.41 4.43 -12.15
CA THR A 180 12.16 3.25 -12.59
C THR A 180 11.22 2.09 -12.82
N ILE A 181 11.12 1.62 -14.05
CA ILE A 181 10.26 0.51 -14.47
C ILE A 181 11.09 -0.68 -14.96
N ASP A 182 10.50 -1.88 -14.97
CA ASP A 182 11.12 -3.05 -15.58
C ASP A 182 10.77 -3.16 -17.06
N GLN A 183 11.69 -2.77 -17.93
CA GLN A 183 11.47 -2.72 -19.36
C GLN A 183 11.10 -4.09 -19.98
N LYS A 184 11.74 -5.17 -19.52
CA LYS A 184 11.50 -6.52 -20.07
C LYS A 184 10.19 -7.12 -19.61
N ASN A 185 9.83 -6.87 -18.34
CA ASN A 185 8.68 -7.51 -17.72
C ASN A 185 7.40 -6.69 -17.84
N LEU A 186 7.49 -5.39 -18.15
CA LEU A 186 6.34 -4.51 -18.26
C LEU A 186 5.26 -5.05 -19.21
N ARG A 187 5.64 -5.46 -20.43
CA ARG A 187 4.70 -6.06 -21.40
C ARG A 187 4.15 -7.40 -20.92
N ARG A 188 4.99 -8.24 -20.31
CA ARG A 188 4.59 -9.53 -19.76
C ARG A 188 3.62 -9.36 -18.59
N GLN A 189 3.87 -8.40 -17.71
CA GLN A 189 2.99 -8.04 -16.60
C GLN A 189 1.63 -7.53 -17.11
N MET A 190 1.60 -6.76 -18.19
CA MET A 190 0.35 -6.32 -18.82
C MET A 190 -0.48 -7.46 -19.43
N GLN A 191 0.16 -8.47 -20.00
CA GLN A 191 -0.50 -9.60 -20.66
C GLN A 191 -0.99 -10.68 -19.70
N LYS A 192 -0.29 -10.90 -18.58
CA LYS A 192 -0.53 -12.00 -17.62
C LYS A 192 -1.40 -11.62 -16.41
N ARG A 193 -2.01 -10.46 -16.40
CA ARG A 193 -2.71 -9.87 -15.25
C ARG A 193 -3.75 -10.78 -14.59
N LYS A 194 -4.40 -11.65 -15.35
CA LYS A 194 -5.55 -12.45 -14.88
C LYS A 194 -5.19 -13.70 -14.08
N HIS A 195 -3.99 -14.25 -14.17
CA HIS A 195 -3.73 -15.62 -13.71
C HIS A 195 -2.45 -15.82 -12.92
N GLU A 196 -1.79 -14.75 -12.49
CA GLU A 196 -0.57 -14.91 -11.71
C GLU A 196 -0.85 -15.01 -10.23
N ASN A 197 -0.54 -16.17 -9.66
CA ASN A 197 -0.53 -16.40 -8.20
C ASN A 197 0.66 -15.69 -7.51
N ASP A 198 1.05 -14.50 -7.98
CA ASP A 198 2.02 -13.68 -7.26
C ASP A 198 1.31 -12.77 -6.26
N GLY A 199 1.82 -12.68 -5.04
CA GLY A 199 1.22 -11.88 -3.98
C GLY A 199 1.74 -12.29 -2.61
N ILE A 200 0.88 -12.19 -1.60
CA ILE A 200 1.20 -12.58 -0.22
C ILE A 200 1.78 -13.99 -0.14
N SER A 201 1.17 -14.95 -0.86
CA SER A 201 1.56 -16.36 -0.85
C SER A 201 2.97 -16.65 -1.40
N PHE A 202 3.55 -15.72 -2.16
CA PHE A 202 4.91 -15.85 -2.73
C PHE A 202 5.99 -15.07 -2.01
N LEU A 203 5.63 -14.28 -0.99
CA LEU A 203 6.62 -13.65 -0.12
C LEU A 203 7.21 -14.68 0.85
N LYS A 204 8.53 -14.90 0.77
CA LYS A 204 9.24 -15.87 1.59
C LYS A 204 10.56 -15.29 2.10
N ASN A 205 11.09 -15.91 3.16
CA ASN A 205 12.39 -15.58 3.72
C ASN A 205 12.56 -14.07 3.94
N TYR A 206 11.49 -13.43 4.45
CA TYR A 206 11.54 -12.01 4.78
C TYR A 206 12.08 -11.83 6.20
N HIS A 207 12.90 -10.78 6.36
CA HIS A 207 13.44 -10.36 7.64
C HIS A 207 13.23 -8.87 7.79
N TYR A 208 12.67 -8.48 8.91
CA TYR A 208 12.48 -7.08 9.27
C TYR A 208 12.84 -6.86 10.75
N THR A 209 13.10 -5.62 11.10
CA THR A 209 13.18 -5.15 12.48
C THR A 209 12.15 -4.05 12.65
N TYR A 210 11.43 -4.08 13.76
CA TYR A 210 10.49 -3.02 14.11
C TYR A 210 11.15 -1.99 14.99
N ASP A 211 11.02 -0.71 14.66
CA ASP A 211 11.39 0.42 15.48
C ASP A 211 10.13 1.06 16.05
N ASP A 212 9.92 0.92 17.35
CA ASP A 212 8.73 1.41 18.06
C ASP A 212 8.67 2.94 18.11
N ASN A 213 9.83 3.62 18.19
CA ASN A 213 9.87 5.08 18.25
C ASN A 213 9.32 5.72 16.97
N ASP A 214 9.63 5.11 15.84
CA ASP A 214 9.23 5.60 14.51
C ASP A 214 8.09 4.81 13.88
N GLN A 215 7.55 3.80 14.57
CA GLN A 215 6.53 2.89 14.01
C GLN A 215 6.92 2.39 12.61
N MET A 216 8.18 2.01 12.45
CA MET A 216 8.79 1.65 11.19
C MET A 216 9.25 0.21 11.17
N LEU A 217 8.81 -0.54 10.16
CA LEU A 217 9.36 -1.86 9.85
C LEU A 217 10.48 -1.71 8.82
N HIS A 218 11.71 -1.94 9.24
CA HIS A 218 12.87 -1.97 8.36
C HIS A 218 13.01 -3.37 7.74
N VAL A 219 12.53 -3.53 6.52
CA VAL A 219 12.59 -4.78 5.77
C VAL A 219 13.98 -4.91 5.14
N LYS A 220 14.79 -5.83 5.68
CA LYS A 220 16.19 -6.06 5.28
C LYS A 220 16.35 -7.02 4.12
N SER A 221 15.43 -7.98 4.00
CA SER A 221 15.45 -8.95 2.93
C SER A 221 14.08 -9.60 2.74
N PHE A 222 13.79 -10.06 1.54
CA PHE A 222 12.64 -10.88 1.21
C PHE A 222 12.83 -11.53 -0.16
N LYS A 223 12.16 -12.64 -0.39
CA LYS A 223 12.10 -13.31 -1.70
C LYS A 223 10.70 -13.19 -2.28
N THR A 224 10.66 -12.93 -3.59
CA THR A 224 9.43 -12.89 -4.39
C THR A 224 9.47 -13.92 -5.50
N LYS A 225 8.35 -14.10 -6.21
CA LYS A 225 8.30 -14.94 -7.41
C LYS A 225 9.27 -14.46 -8.50
N TYR A 226 9.50 -13.15 -8.58
CA TYR A 226 10.35 -12.52 -9.59
C TYR A 226 11.74 -12.26 -9.01
N ASP A 227 12.76 -12.86 -9.63
CA ASP A 227 14.15 -12.60 -9.25
C ASP A 227 14.53 -11.16 -9.65
N HIS A 228 15.01 -10.39 -8.69
CA HIS A 228 15.51 -9.03 -8.93
C HIS A 228 16.70 -9.03 -9.90
N ASN A 229 17.51 -10.08 -9.97
CA ASN A 229 18.62 -10.17 -10.92
C ASN A 229 18.15 -10.13 -12.39
N SER A 230 16.88 -10.45 -12.65
CA SER A 230 16.28 -10.36 -13.98
C SER A 230 15.72 -8.97 -14.30
N PHE A 231 15.73 -8.05 -13.35
CA PHE A 231 15.22 -6.69 -13.49
C PHE A 231 16.07 -5.89 -14.49
N THR A 232 15.41 -5.28 -15.46
CA THR A 232 16.06 -4.44 -16.45
C THR A 232 15.56 -3.01 -16.27
N PRO A 233 16.33 -2.15 -15.56
CA PRO A 233 15.88 -0.80 -15.24
C PRO A 233 15.75 0.05 -16.49
N TYR A 234 14.65 0.77 -16.57
CA TYR A 234 14.42 1.83 -17.51
C TYR A 234 13.82 3.03 -16.77
N HIS A 235 14.44 4.20 -16.95
CA HIS A 235 13.97 5.43 -16.34
C HIS A 235 12.91 6.07 -17.22
N TYR A 236 11.67 6.02 -16.77
CA TYR A 236 10.53 6.57 -17.48
C TYR A 236 10.17 7.94 -16.91
N ASN A 237 10.20 8.97 -17.73
CA ASN A 237 9.74 10.30 -17.34
C ASN A 237 8.22 10.40 -17.60
N ILE A 238 7.42 10.51 -16.54
CA ILE A 238 5.96 10.55 -16.64
C ILE A 238 5.44 11.82 -17.32
N THR A 239 6.23 12.90 -17.37
CA THR A 239 5.86 14.14 -18.09
C THR A 239 5.96 13.99 -19.61
N ASN A 240 6.78 13.03 -20.08
CA ASN A 240 6.99 12.73 -21.50
C ASN A 240 6.13 11.54 -21.98
N GLY A 241 5.21 11.06 -21.16
CA GLY A 241 4.32 9.96 -21.51
C GLY A 241 3.50 10.27 -22.77
N PRO A 242 2.97 9.23 -23.46
CA PRO A 242 2.13 9.45 -24.62
C PRO A 242 0.97 10.35 -24.20
N LYS A 243 0.88 11.52 -24.82
CA LYS A 243 -0.31 12.37 -24.69
C LYS A 243 -1.47 11.53 -25.22
N ILE A 244 -2.29 10.99 -24.32
CA ILE A 244 -3.53 10.32 -24.71
C ILE A 244 -4.37 11.41 -25.37
N LYS A 245 -4.47 11.31 -26.71
CA LYS A 245 -5.37 12.14 -27.49
C LYS A 245 -6.80 11.71 -27.24
#